data_d0a62f5c6399256226c5f79d11ee911e
#
_entry.id   d0a62f5c6399256226c5f79d11ee911e
#
_cell.length_a   1.000
_cell.length_b   1.000
_cell.length_c   1.000
_cell.angle_alpha   90.00
_cell.angle_beta   90.00
_cell.angle_gamma   90.00
#
_symmetry.space_group_name_H-M   'P 1'
#
loop_
_entity.id
_entity.type
_entity.pdbx_description
1 polymer ?
#
loop_
_entity_poly.entity_id
_entity_poly.type
_entity_poly.pdbx_seq_one_letter_code
_entity_poly.pdbx_strand_id
1 'polypeptide(L)'
;MLGDFTRAEDVYIICGYTDLRKSIDGLAAIVKLNFGMDPFSPALFLFCGKRRDRLKALFWEGDGFVLLYKRLENSSYKWPRTPEQARRLSSQEFRWLMEGLSLEQPKAIHNVKPGEIY
;
A
#
# COMPACT_ATOMS: atom_id res chain seq x y z
N MET A 1 -13.50 -1.35 9.85
CA MET A 1 -12.67 -0.47 9.05
C MET A 1 -13.55 0.37 8.16
N LEU A 2 -13.17 1.60 8.00
CA LEU A 2 -13.90 2.49 7.13
C LEU A 2 -13.67 2.12 5.68
N GLY A 3 -14.74 2.16 4.92
CA GLY A 3 -14.67 1.89 3.50
C GLY A 3 -14.70 0.41 3.17
N ASP A 4 -15.25 0.15 2.05
CA ASP A 4 -15.31 -1.18 1.50
C ASP A 4 -14.21 -1.31 0.45
N PHE A 5 -13.07 -1.85 0.84
CA PHE A 5 -11.94 -2.02 -0.06
C PHE A 5 -12.13 -3.15 -1.06
N THR A 6 -13.24 -3.88 -0.98
CA THR A 6 -13.55 -4.89 -1.98
C THR A 6 -13.78 -4.28 -3.37
N ARG A 7 -14.04 -2.97 -3.43
CA ARG A 7 -14.15 -2.25 -4.71
C ARG A 7 -12.81 -1.97 -5.35
N ALA A 8 -11.72 -2.01 -4.58
CA ALA A 8 -10.38 -1.80 -5.14
C ALA A 8 -9.98 -3.03 -5.95
N GLU A 9 -9.73 -2.85 -7.23
CA GLU A 9 -9.26 -3.93 -8.10
C GLU A 9 -7.80 -4.24 -7.84
N ASP A 10 -7.03 -3.21 -7.50
CA ASP A 10 -5.60 -3.33 -7.23
C ASP A 10 -5.25 -2.59 -5.96
N VAL A 11 -4.23 -3.08 -5.27
CA VAL A 11 -3.64 -2.41 -4.11
C VAL A 11 -2.18 -2.13 -4.43
N TYR A 12 -1.78 -0.87 -4.33
CA TYR A 12 -0.40 -0.45 -4.51
C TYR A 12 0.15 0.11 -3.21
N ILE A 13 1.37 -0.27 -2.90
CA ILE A 13 2.13 0.32 -1.81
C ILE A 13 3.16 1.27 -2.39
N ILE A 14 3.22 2.48 -1.85
CA ILE A 14 4.27 3.43 -2.20
C ILE A 14 5.45 3.16 -1.28
N CYS A 15 6.48 2.51 -1.83
CA CYS A 15 7.66 2.12 -1.07
C CYS A 15 8.45 3.34 -0.60
N GLY A 16 9.26 3.17 0.43
CA GLY A 16 9.90 4.28 1.09
C GLY A 16 8.94 4.97 2.04
N TYR A 17 9.22 6.21 2.39
CA TYR A 17 8.31 6.96 3.26
C TYR A 17 7.73 8.16 2.54
N THR A 18 6.53 8.53 2.95
CA THR A 18 5.80 9.69 2.45
C THR A 18 5.58 10.66 3.60
N ASP A 19 5.60 11.95 3.31
CA ASP A 19 5.21 12.97 4.28
C ASP A 19 3.70 12.89 4.47
N LEU A 20 3.27 12.31 5.57
CA LEU A 20 1.85 12.09 5.86
C LEU A 20 1.10 13.34 6.32
N ARG A 21 1.76 14.50 6.36
CA ARG A 21 1.05 15.78 6.49
C ARG A 21 0.25 16.08 5.23
N LYS A 22 0.63 15.48 4.11
CA LYS A 22 -0.13 15.60 2.86
C LYS A 22 -1.51 14.96 3.01
N SER A 23 -2.50 15.60 2.40
CA SER A 23 -3.87 15.12 2.36
C SER A 23 -4.22 14.63 0.95
N ILE A 24 -5.49 14.57 0.63
CA ILE A 24 -5.99 13.99 -0.63
C ILE A 24 -5.24 14.53 -1.85
N ASP A 25 -5.22 15.86 -2.01
CA ASP A 25 -4.62 16.46 -3.21
C ASP A 25 -3.12 16.20 -3.30
N GLY A 26 -2.42 16.30 -2.17
CA GLY A 26 -0.98 16.05 -2.14
C GLY A 26 -0.64 14.60 -2.44
N LEU A 27 -1.41 13.65 -1.90
CA LEU A 27 -1.18 12.23 -2.14
C LEU A 27 -1.56 11.83 -3.56
N ALA A 28 -2.67 12.36 -4.08
CA ALA A 28 -3.06 12.14 -5.48
C ALA A 28 -2.00 12.67 -6.44
N ALA A 29 -1.41 13.82 -6.11
CA ALA A 29 -0.32 14.39 -6.91
C ALA A 29 0.91 13.48 -6.91
N ILE A 30 1.25 12.85 -5.80
CA ILE A 30 2.36 11.89 -5.74
C ILE A 30 2.10 10.73 -6.68
N VAL A 31 0.91 10.14 -6.63
CA VAL A 31 0.53 9.02 -7.51
C VAL A 31 0.73 9.40 -8.97
N LYS A 32 0.24 10.56 -9.37
CA LYS A 32 0.27 11.02 -10.75
C LYS A 32 1.66 11.47 -11.18
N LEU A 33 2.28 12.35 -10.41
CA LEU A 33 3.50 13.03 -10.83
C LEU A 33 4.76 12.22 -10.56
N ASN A 34 4.81 11.49 -9.46
CA ASN A 34 6.01 10.72 -9.11
C ASN A 34 6.02 9.32 -9.71
N PHE A 35 4.85 8.73 -9.92
CA PHE A 35 4.75 7.34 -10.37
C PHE A 35 4.03 7.17 -11.70
N GLY A 36 3.51 8.24 -12.28
CA GLY A 36 2.82 8.18 -13.57
C GLY A 36 1.57 7.32 -13.55
N MET A 37 0.93 7.17 -12.41
CA MET A 37 -0.29 6.39 -12.27
C MET A 37 -1.51 7.29 -12.15
N ASP A 38 -2.68 6.73 -12.41
CA ASP A 38 -3.93 7.46 -12.37
C ASP A 38 -4.55 7.37 -10.97
N PRO A 39 -4.63 8.48 -10.21
CA PRO A 39 -5.26 8.44 -8.89
C PRO A 39 -6.76 8.20 -8.94
N PHE A 40 -7.38 8.36 -10.11
CA PHE A 40 -8.81 8.07 -10.31
C PHE A 40 -9.07 6.63 -10.75
N SER A 41 -8.05 5.81 -10.82
CA SER A 41 -8.22 4.38 -11.12
C SER A 41 -8.85 3.64 -9.94
N PRO A 42 -9.42 2.43 -10.17
CA PRO A 42 -10.01 1.64 -9.09
C PRO A 42 -8.94 0.93 -8.24
N ALA A 43 -7.94 1.66 -7.84
CA ALA A 43 -6.81 1.16 -7.05
C ALA A 43 -6.75 1.85 -5.70
N LEU A 44 -6.36 1.09 -4.68
CA LEU A 44 -6.06 1.61 -3.36
C LEU A 44 -4.57 1.90 -3.29
N PHE A 45 -4.20 3.12 -2.91
CA PHE A 45 -2.81 3.52 -2.76
C PHE A 45 -2.47 3.69 -1.29
N LEU A 46 -1.44 2.97 -0.84
CA LEU A 46 -1.02 2.96 0.56
C LEU A 46 0.28 3.74 0.73
N PHE A 47 0.28 4.63 1.71
CA PHE A 47 1.42 5.49 2.05
C PHE A 47 1.77 5.31 3.52
N CYS A 48 3.04 5.35 3.85
CA CYS A 48 3.50 5.21 5.22
C CYS A 48 4.48 6.32 5.57
N GLY A 49 4.41 6.79 6.80
CA GLY A 49 5.32 7.81 7.30
C GLY A 49 6.68 7.23 7.69
N LYS A 50 7.62 8.13 7.98
CA LYS A 50 8.99 7.78 8.33
C LYS A 50 9.06 6.88 9.57
N ARG A 51 8.17 7.09 10.53
CA ARG A 51 8.11 6.29 11.77
C ARG A 51 7.48 4.92 11.59
N ARG A 52 6.81 4.68 10.47
CA ARG A 52 6.16 3.42 10.10
C ARG A 52 5.05 2.97 11.04
N ASP A 53 4.60 3.83 11.92
CA ASP A 53 3.44 3.57 12.79
C ASP A 53 2.15 4.15 12.22
N ARG A 54 2.22 4.87 11.11
CA ARG A 54 1.09 5.57 10.50
C ARG A 54 0.97 5.24 9.04
N LEU A 55 -0.27 5.01 8.63
CA LEU A 55 -0.61 4.66 7.26
C LEU A 55 -1.74 5.57 6.78
N LYS A 56 -1.63 6.03 5.55
CA LYS A 56 -2.76 6.64 4.84
C LYS A 56 -3.08 5.80 3.61
N ALA A 57 -4.36 5.67 3.32
CA ALA A 57 -4.84 4.94 2.15
C ALA A 57 -5.77 5.84 1.35
N LEU A 58 -5.48 6.01 0.08
CA LEU A 58 -6.23 6.84 -0.84
C LEU A 58 -6.97 5.98 -1.84
N PHE A 59 -8.27 6.23 -2.01
CA PHE A 59 -9.11 5.50 -2.95
C PHE A 59 -10.14 6.40 -3.59
N TRP A 60 -10.29 6.32 -4.92
CA TRP A 60 -11.32 7.03 -5.67
C TRP A 60 -12.58 6.16 -5.75
N GLU A 61 -13.69 6.66 -5.23
CA GLU A 61 -14.96 5.92 -5.18
C GLU A 61 -15.90 6.20 -6.36
N GLY A 62 -15.44 6.96 -7.33
CA GLY A 62 -16.27 7.33 -8.50
C GLY A 62 -16.93 8.68 -8.37
N ASP A 63 -17.19 9.14 -7.15
CA ASP A 63 -17.78 10.44 -6.87
C ASP A 63 -16.92 11.30 -5.94
N GLY A 64 -15.89 10.74 -5.39
CA GLY A 64 -14.99 11.45 -4.48
C GLY A 64 -13.87 10.55 -4.00
N PHE A 65 -12.84 11.17 -3.42
CA PHE A 65 -11.76 10.43 -2.78
C PHE A 65 -12.10 10.08 -1.34
N VAL A 66 -11.71 8.88 -0.96
CA VAL A 66 -11.66 8.47 0.45
C VAL A 66 -10.21 8.47 0.88
N LEU A 67 -9.92 9.08 2.01
CA LEU A 67 -8.62 9.04 2.63
C LEU A 67 -8.77 8.42 4.02
N LEU A 68 -8.14 7.28 4.22
CA LEU A 68 -8.12 6.60 5.51
C LEU A 68 -6.80 6.89 6.20
N TYR A 69 -6.85 7.04 7.51
CA TYR A 69 -5.67 7.26 8.33
C TYR A 69 -5.71 6.31 9.51
N LYS A 70 -4.64 5.56 9.69
CA LYS A 70 -4.50 4.66 10.82
C LYS A 70 -3.14 4.86 11.48
N ARG A 71 -3.16 5.01 12.80
CA ARG A 71 -1.95 5.07 13.62
C ARG A 71 -1.92 3.85 14.53
N LEU A 72 -0.84 3.09 14.46
CA LEU A 72 -0.60 1.99 15.39
C LEU A 72 -0.04 2.57 16.69
N GLU A 73 -0.55 2.11 17.82
CA GLU A 73 -0.14 2.67 19.12
C GLU A 73 1.11 2.00 19.68
N ASN A 74 1.28 0.70 19.46
CA ASN A 74 2.38 -0.05 20.07
C ASN A 74 3.19 -0.88 19.08
N SER A 75 3.05 -0.63 17.79
CA SER A 75 3.77 -1.40 16.78
C SER A 75 4.04 -0.56 15.54
N SER A 76 4.67 -1.14 14.55
CA SER A 76 4.95 -0.48 13.28
C SER A 76 4.74 -1.45 12.13
N TYR A 77 4.48 -0.88 10.96
CA TYR A 77 4.39 -1.66 9.72
C TYR A 77 5.79 -2.03 9.25
N LYS A 78 5.93 -3.21 8.67
CA LYS A 78 7.16 -3.64 8.00
C LYS A 78 7.16 -3.09 6.58
N TRP A 79 7.33 -1.79 6.45
CA TRP A 79 7.21 -1.09 5.18
C TRP A 79 8.46 -1.26 4.34
N PRO A 80 8.35 -1.62 3.05
CA PRO A 80 9.51 -1.72 2.17
C PRO A 80 10.24 -0.39 2.06
N ARG A 81 11.55 -0.41 2.30
CA ARG A 81 12.41 0.77 2.24
C ARG A 81 13.14 0.93 0.93
N THR A 82 12.81 0.10 -0.06
CA THR A 82 13.40 0.22 -1.38
C THR A 82 13.14 1.62 -1.95
N PRO A 83 13.96 2.06 -2.91
CA PRO A 83 13.76 3.33 -3.56
C PRO A 83 12.32 3.52 -4.02
N GLU A 84 11.90 4.77 -4.13
CA GLU A 84 10.53 5.12 -4.47
C GLU A 84 10.01 4.31 -5.64
N GLN A 85 9.05 3.48 -5.39
CA GLN A 85 8.33 2.74 -6.42
C GLN A 85 6.92 2.44 -5.94
N ALA A 86 5.99 2.41 -6.87
CA ALA A 86 4.64 1.92 -6.61
C ALA A 86 4.66 0.41 -6.88
N ARG A 87 4.45 -0.38 -5.83
CA ARG A 87 4.47 -1.84 -5.91
C ARG A 87 3.07 -2.38 -5.73
N ARG A 88 2.63 -3.21 -6.68
CA ARG A 88 1.35 -3.89 -6.56
C ARG A 88 1.45 -5.01 -5.53
N LEU A 89 0.45 -5.10 -4.65
CA LEU A 89 0.36 -6.15 -3.65
C LEU A 89 -0.71 -7.16 -4.02
N SER A 90 -0.43 -8.44 -3.77
CA SER A 90 -1.46 -9.46 -3.77
C SER A 90 -2.34 -9.29 -2.53
N SER A 91 -3.51 -9.95 -2.53
CA SER A 91 -4.41 -9.95 -1.36
C SER A 91 -3.69 -10.49 -0.13
N GLN A 92 -2.87 -11.51 -0.29
CA GLN A 92 -2.12 -12.09 0.82
C GLN A 92 -1.04 -11.14 1.33
N GLU A 93 -0.30 -10.49 0.43
CA GLU A 93 0.71 -9.50 0.81
C GLU A 93 0.08 -8.32 1.55
N PHE A 94 -1.06 -7.85 1.08
CA PHE A 94 -1.79 -6.78 1.75
C PHE A 94 -2.19 -7.19 3.17
N ARG A 95 -2.67 -8.42 3.34
CA ARG A 95 -3.03 -8.96 4.64
C ARG A 95 -1.83 -9.05 5.57
N TRP A 96 -0.70 -9.57 5.07
CA TRP A 96 0.54 -9.62 5.85
C TRP A 96 0.95 -8.23 6.33
N LEU A 97 0.92 -7.25 5.42
CA LEU A 97 1.28 -5.88 5.76
C LEU A 97 0.39 -5.32 6.87
N MET A 98 -0.92 -5.53 6.75
CA MET A 98 -1.88 -5.03 7.74
C MET A 98 -1.74 -5.72 9.10
N GLU A 99 -1.25 -6.95 9.11
CA GLU A 99 -0.97 -7.69 10.33
C GLU A 99 0.39 -7.36 10.95
N GLY A 100 1.13 -6.44 10.36
CA GLY A 100 2.45 -6.08 10.84
C GLY A 100 3.56 -7.05 10.43
N LEU A 101 3.28 -7.91 9.47
CA LEU A 101 4.25 -8.89 8.97
C LEU A 101 5.03 -8.32 7.79
N SER A 102 6.21 -8.87 7.56
CA SER A 102 7.02 -8.54 6.39
C SER A 102 6.37 -9.10 5.12
N LEU A 103 6.56 -8.39 4.00
CA LEU A 103 6.17 -8.90 2.69
C LEU A 103 7.06 -10.08 2.27
N GLU A 104 8.26 -10.16 2.84
CA GLU A 104 9.14 -11.32 2.69
C GLU A 104 8.78 -12.33 3.77
N GLN A 105 8.29 -13.50 3.36
CA GLN A 105 7.94 -14.58 4.27
C GLN A 105 8.76 -15.83 3.92
N PRO A 106 9.97 -15.97 4.48
CA PRO A 106 10.87 -17.07 4.10
C PRO A 106 10.29 -18.46 4.29
N LYS A 107 9.35 -18.60 5.22
CA LYS A 107 8.70 -19.88 5.51
C LYS A 107 7.37 -20.08 4.78
N ALA A 108 6.97 -19.11 3.97
CA ALA A 108 5.74 -19.26 3.20
C ALA A 108 5.94 -20.25 2.07
N ILE A 109 4.88 -21.00 1.76
CA ILE A 109 4.88 -21.89 0.62
C ILE A 109 4.70 -21.04 -0.64
N HIS A 110 5.61 -21.18 -1.57
CA HIS A 110 5.56 -20.45 -2.84
C HIS A 110 5.20 -21.40 -3.97
N ASN A 111 4.57 -20.85 -5.01
CA ASN A 111 4.34 -21.60 -6.22
C ASN A 111 5.66 -21.93 -6.89
N VAL A 112 5.81 -23.16 -7.33
CA VAL A 112 7.00 -23.62 -8.05
C VAL A 112 6.75 -23.45 -9.54
N LYS A 113 7.70 -22.83 -10.24
CA LYS A 113 7.62 -22.72 -11.68
C LYS A 113 7.99 -24.05 -12.33
N PRO A 114 7.38 -24.39 -13.46
CA PRO A 114 7.81 -25.57 -14.20
C PRO A 114 9.32 -25.50 -14.50
N GLY A 115 10.03 -26.57 -14.18
CA GLY A 115 11.48 -26.62 -14.37
C GLY A 115 12.31 -26.22 -13.17
N GLU A 116 11.72 -25.69 -12.11
CA GLU A 116 12.41 -25.39 -10.85
C GLU A 116 12.36 -26.57 -9.87
N ILE A 117 12.22 -27.74 -10.37
CA ILE A 117 12.18 -28.94 -9.55
C ILE A 117 13.59 -29.45 -9.39
N TYR A 118 13.98 -29.54 -8.18
CA TYR A 118 15.29 -30.05 -7.76
C TYR A 118 15.53 -31.45 -8.17
#